data_5ec6e13211e2623341c9ade437638914
#
_entry.id   5ec6e13211e2623341c9ade437638914
#
_cell.length_a   1.000
_cell.length_b   1.000
_cell.length_c   1.000
_cell.angle_alpha   90.00
_cell.angle_beta   90.00
_cell.angle_gamma   90.00
#
_symmetry.space_group_name_H-M   'P 1'
#
loop_
_entity.id
_entity.type
_entity.pdbx_description
1 polymer ?
#
loop_
_entity_poly.entity_id
_entity_poly.type
_entity_poly.pdbx_seq_one_letter_code
_entity_poly.pdbx_strand_id
1 'polypeptide(L)'
;MNNQFTHPKERIRFSILTFFFAQGLCMASWASRIPDFKDVFAANYAFYWGLILFMIPVGKFVAIPLAGYLVSKLGSRSMVQVSILGYASSLLCIGLAHEVYLLGFLLFCFGVCWNLCDISFNTQGIEVERIYGKTIMATFHGGWSLGGMCRSTYRLRNDFGRSLPHLALYTDIYHHPYNCTFRAEIFAGERIAGNGSF
;
A
#
# COMPACT_ATOMS: atom_id res chain seq x y z
N MET A 1 -28.42 23.05 -3.78
CA MET A 1 -27.07 22.44 -3.76
C MET A 1 -26.43 22.74 -5.10
N ASN A 2 -25.50 23.70 -5.15
CA ASN A 2 -24.88 24.15 -6.39
C ASN A 2 -23.93 23.06 -6.93
N ASN A 3 -24.16 22.66 -8.18
CA ASN A 3 -23.24 21.81 -8.95
C ASN A 3 -21.87 22.51 -9.08
N GLN A 4 -20.91 22.19 -8.25
CA GLN A 4 -19.58 22.82 -8.21
C GLN A 4 -18.68 22.48 -9.41
N PHE A 5 -19.11 21.63 -10.34
CA PHE A 5 -18.33 21.24 -11.51
C PHE A 5 -19.01 21.70 -12.80
N THR A 6 -18.85 22.94 -13.14
CA THR A 6 -19.45 23.55 -14.35
C THR A 6 -18.72 23.16 -15.64
N HIS A 7 -17.50 22.59 -15.60
CA HIS A 7 -16.71 22.24 -16.77
C HIS A 7 -16.28 20.77 -16.79
N PRO A 8 -16.50 20.03 -17.88
CA PRO A 8 -16.11 18.63 -18.00
C PRO A 8 -14.60 18.40 -17.81
N LYS A 9 -13.76 19.39 -18.13
CA LYS A 9 -12.30 19.35 -17.91
C LYS A 9 -11.92 19.24 -16.43
N GLU A 10 -12.59 19.99 -15.55
CA GLU A 10 -12.32 19.98 -14.10
C GLU A 10 -12.68 18.63 -13.48
N ARG A 11 -13.74 17.99 -13.93
CA ARG A 11 -14.13 16.65 -13.45
C ARG A 11 -13.06 15.61 -13.79
N ILE A 12 -12.51 15.65 -15.01
CA ILE A 12 -11.44 14.72 -15.43
C ILE A 12 -10.19 14.97 -14.59
N ARG A 13 -9.77 16.21 -14.41
CA ARG A 13 -8.62 16.58 -13.57
C ARG A 13 -8.80 16.08 -12.15
N PHE A 14 -9.96 16.32 -11.54
CA PHE A 14 -10.25 15.88 -10.18
C PHE A 14 -10.22 14.35 -10.04
N SER A 15 -10.77 13.62 -11.03
CA SER A 15 -10.72 12.15 -11.03
C SER A 15 -9.30 11.62 -11.05
N ILE A 16 -8.42 12.16 -11.90
CA ILE A 16 -7.01 11.75 -11.93
C ILE A 16 -6.30 12.10 -10.62
N LEU A 17 -6.54 13.29 -10.07
CA LEU A 17 -5.99 13.69 -8.77
C LEU A 17 -6.38 12.70 -7.65
N THR A 18 -7.64 12.23 -7.66
CA THR A 18 -8.14 11.25 -6.69
C THR A 18 -7.40 9.91 -6.80
N PHE A 19 -7.09 9.45 -8.03
CA PHE A 19 -6.31 8.22 -8.22
C PHE A 19 -4.87 8.36 -7.70
N PHE A 20 -4.20 9.48 -7.98
CA PHE A 20 -2.87 9.76 -7.42
C PHE A 20 -2.92 9.83 -5.89
N PHE A 21 -3.91 10.47 -5.32
CA PHE A 21 -4.11 10.53 -3.86
C PHE A 21 -4.31 9.14 -3.25
N ALA A 22 -5.17 8.30 -3.85
CA ALA A 22 -5.41 6.93 -3.39
C ALA A 22 -4.13 6.07 -3.46
N GLN A 23 -3.33 6.23 -4.52
CA GLN A 23 -2.05 5.55 -4.65
C GLN A 23 -1.07 5.97 -3.54
N GLY A 24 -1.02 7.25 -3.19
CA GLY A 24 -0.22 7.77 -2.08
C GLY A 24 -0.65 7.20 -0.73
N LEU A 25 -1.97 7.09 -0.49
CA LEU A 25 -2.53 6.42 0.69
C LEU A 25 -2.09 4.95 0.79
N CYS A 26 -2.17 4.18 -0.31
CA CYS A 26 -1.76 2.78 -0.35
C CYS A 26 -0.27 2.62 -0.05
N MET A 27 0.58 3.44 -0.70
CA MET A 27 2.03 3.41 -0.48
C MET A 27 2.39 3.71 0.98
N ALA A 28 1.84 4.78 1.55
CA ALA A 28 2.11 5.15 2.93
C ALA A 28 1.53 4.12 3.93
N SER A 29 0.43 3.46 3.58
CA SER A 29 -0.11 2.36 4.38
C SER A 29 0.84 1.18 4.47
N TRP A 30 1.48 0.79 3.37
CA TRP A 30 2.54 -0.21 3.37
C TRP A 30 3.77 0.29 4.14
N ALA A 31 4.33 1.44 3.75
CA ALA A 31 5.55 1.98 4.32
C ALA A 31 5.47 2.12 5.85
N SER A 32 4.32 2.56 6.35
CA SER A 32 4.11 2.71 7.78
C SER A 32 4.05 1.38 8.55
N ARG A 33 3.85 0.24 7.88
CA ARG A 33 3.80 -1.09 8.49
C ARG A 33 5.09 -1.89 8.38
N ILE A 34 6.09 -1.39 7.67
CA ILE A 34 7.39 -2.07 7.54
C ILE A 34 8.00 -2.45 8.90
N PRO A 35 7.99 -1.60 9.93
CA PRO A 35 8.48 -1.98 11.25
C PRO A 35 7.70 -3.15 11.86
N ASP A 36 6.36 -3.14 11.77
CA ASP A 36 5.50 -4.18 12.33
C ASP A 36 5.82 -5.56 11.71
N PHE A 37 5.96 -5.61 10.37
CA PHE A 37 6.37 -6.84 9.66
C PHE A 37 7.79 -7.25 9.99
N LYS A 38 8.71 -6.29 10.17
CA LYS A 38 10.08 -6.59 10.58
C LYS A 38 10.10 -7.27 11.94
N ASP A 39 9.36 -6.79 12.91
CA ASP A 39 9.29 -7.36 14.26
C ASP A 39 8.74 -8.80 14.24
N VAL A 40 7.77 -9.08 13.37
CA VAL A 40 7.17 -10.42 13.24
C VAL A 40 8.08 -11.40 12.50
N PHE A 41 8.68 -10.99 11.38
CA PHE A 41 9.38 -11.90 10.46
C PHE A 41 10.89 -11.84 10.57
N ALA A 42 11.50 -10.70 10.96
CA ALA A 42 12.95 -10.54 10.98
C ALA A 42 13.62 -11.24 12.16
N ALA A 43 12.89 -11.61 13.22
CA ALA A 43 13.44 -12.39 14.34
C ALA A 43 14.15 -13.67 13.87
N ASN A 44 13.58 -14.35 12.85
CA ASN A 44 14.11 -15.56 12.26
C ASN A 44 14.82 -15.36 10.91
N TYR A 45 14.63 -14.21 10.25
CA TYR A 45 15.05 -13.94 8.87
C TYR A 45 15.72 -12.57 8.68
N ALA A 46 16.39 -12.05 9.70
CA ALA A 46 17.00 -10.71 9.68
C ALA A 46 17.92 -10.49 8.47
N PHE A 47 18.71 -11.50 8.08
CA PHE A 47 19.61 -11.43 6.93
C PHE A 47 18.84 -11.28 5.59
N TYR A 48 17.68 -11.92 5.49
CA TYR A 48 16.86 -11.91 4.25
C TYR A 48 15.88 -10.76 4.19
N TRP A 49 15.74 -9.95 5.27
CA TRP A 49 14.74 -8.87 5.31
C TRP A 49 14.88 -7.87 4.16
N GLY A 50 16.12 -7.46 3.86
CA GLY A 50 16.39 -6.58 2.72
C GLY A 50 16.00 -7.21 1.38
N LEU A 51 16.21 -8.53 1.22
CA LEU A 51 15.84 -9.27 0.02
C LEU A 51 14.31 -9.36 -0.14
N ILE A 52 13.59 -9.53 0.97
CA ILE A 52 12.12 -9.54 0.96
C ILE A 52 11.57 -8.20 0.51
N LEU A 53 12.09 -7.09 1.06
CA LEU A 53 11.71 -5.74 0.63
C LEU A 53 12.10 -5.46 -0.82
N PHE A 54 13.18 -6.06 -1.30
CA PHE A 54 13.64 -5.93 -2.69
C PHE A 54 12.67 -6.57 -3.70
N MET A 55 11.73 -7.39 -3.28
CA MET A 55 10.69 -7.95 -4.15
C MET A 55 9.79 -6.85 -4.75
N ILE A 56 9.60 -5.72 -4.08
CA ILE A 56 8.83 -4.58 -4.63
C ILE A 56 9.50 -4.01 -5.88
N PRO A 57 10.77 -3.54 -5.87
CA PRO A 57 11.42 -3.07 -7.08
C PRO A 57 11.53 -4.15 -8.16
N VAL A 58 11.76 -5.42 -7.82
CA VAL A 58 11.73 -6.52 -8.81
C VAL A 58 10.37 -6.59 -9.50
N GLY A 59 9.27 -6.54 -8.76
CA GLY A 59 7.93 -6.49 -9.32
C GLY A 59 7.71 -5.28 -10.23
N LYS A 60 8.18 -4.11 -9.82
CA LYS A 60 8.11 -2.89 -10.65
C LYS A 60 8.88 -3.05 -11.96
N PHE A 61 10.07 -3.63 -11.96
CA PHE A 61 10.85 -3.86 -13.20
C PHE A 61 10.16 -4.83 -14.14
N VAL A 62 9.64 -5.95 -13.62
CA VAL A 62 8.89 -6.93 -14.41
C VAL A 62 7.63 -6.31 -15.03
N ALA A 63 6.99 -5.38 -14.32
CA ALA A 63 5.77 -4.72 -14.78
C ALA A 63 6.00 -3.71 -15.91
N ILE A 64 7.22 -3.20 -16.15
CA ILE A 64 7.47 -2.19 -17.20
C ILE A 64 7.00 -2.65 -18.59
N PRO A 65 7.49 -3.79 -19.13
CA PRO A 65 7.04 -4.27 -20.42
C PRO A 65 5.55 -4.65 -20.42
N LEU A 66 5.08 -5.23 -19.31
CA LEU A 66 3.69 -5.63 -19.15
C LEU A 66 2.74 -4.42 -19.18
N ALA A 67 3.10 -3.34 -18.51
CA ALA A 67 2.31 -2.10 -18.48
C ALA A 67 2.19 -1.47 -19.86
N GLY A 68 3.30 -1.35 -20.59
CA GLY A 68 3.29 -0.84 -21.96
C GLY A 68 2.37 -1.65 -22.88
N TYR A 69 2.47 -2.97 -22.81
CA TYR A 69 1.61 -3.87 -23.58
C TYR A 69 0.13 -3.76 -23.19
N LEU A 70 -0.18 -3.80 -21.89
CA LEU A 70 -1.55 -3.73 -21.41
C LEU A 70 -2.20 -2.37 -21.69
N VAL A 71 -1.49 -1.27 -21.49
CA VAL A 71 -2.00 0.07 -21.78
C VAL A 71 -2.27 0.24 -23.27
N SER A 72 -1.40 -0.28 -24.15
CA SER A 72 -1.63 -0.23 -25.59
C SER A 72 -2.81 -1.06 -26.05
N LYS A 73 -3.07 -2.22 -25.40
CA LYS A 73 -4.14 -3.16 -25.78
C LYS A 73 -5.49 -2.81 -25.18
N LEU A 74 -5.54 -2.42 -23.91
CA LEU A 74 -6.78 -2.21 -23.14
C LEU A 74 -7.15 -0.73 -23.00
N GLY A 75 -6.22 0.16 -23.35
CA GLY A 75 -6.36 1.60 -23.13
C GLY A 75 -6.04 2.01 -21.69
N SER A 76 -5.50 3.21 -21.54
CA SER A 76 -5.07 3.74 -20.24
C SER A 76 -6.21 3.92 -19.23
N ARG A 77 -7.44 4.23 -19.68
CA ARG A 77 -8.60 4.39 -18.78
C ARG A 77 -8.97 3.09 -18.05
N SER A 78 -9.07 1.98 -18.78
CA SER A 78 -9.37 0.67 -18.19
C SER A 78 -8.23 0.23 -17.27
N MET A 79 -6.98 0.51 -17.68
CA MET A 79 -5.82 0.17 -16.87
C MET A 79 -5.73 0.94 -15.57
N VAL A 80 -6.16 2.21 -15.51
CA VAL A 80 -6.27 2.98 -14.26
C VAL A 80 -7.14 2.26 -13.24
N GLN A 81 -8.32 1.78 -13.66
CA GLN A 81 -9.27 1.11 -12.76
C GLN A 81 -8.74 -0.25 -12.30
N VAL A 82 -8.25 -1.06 -13.22
CA VAL A 82 -7.75 -2.41 -12.92
C VAL A 82 -6.51 -2.35 -12.03
N SER A 83 -5.57 -1.43 -12.34
CA SER A 83 -4.33 -1.33 -11.59
C SER A 83 -4.53 -0.83 -10.16
N ILE A 84 -5.42 0.15 -9.93
CA ILE A 84 -5.67 0.64 -8.57
C ILE A 84 -6.39 -0.42 -7.72
N LEU A 85 -7.32 -1.16 -8.30
CA LEU A 85 -7.98 -2.28 -7.61
C LEU A 85 -6.97 -3.38 -7.28
N GLY A 86 -6.13 -3.77 -8.22
CA GLY A 86 -5.05 -4.74 -7.99
C GLY A 86 -4.07 -4.27 -6.91
N TYR A 87 -3.70 -2.98 -6.94
CA TYR A 87 -2.81 -2.37 -5.95
C TYR A 87 -3.41 -2.38 -4.54
N ALA A 88 -4.66 -1.96 -4.40
CA ALA A 88 -5.36 -1.99 -3.12
C ALA A 88 -5.57 -3.43 -2.61
N SER A 89 -5.95 -4.37 -3.50
CA SER A 89 -6.13 -5.77 -3.14
C SER A 89 -4.82 -6.43 -2.71
N SER A 90 -3.70 -6.16 -3.40
CA SER A 90 -2.39 -6.69 -2.99
C SER A 90 -1.97 -6.17 -1.61
N LEU A 91 -2.28 -4.90 -1.28
CA LEU A 91 -2.05 -4.36 0.06
C LEU A 91 -2.86 -5.10 1.14
N LEU A 92 -4.12 -5.44 0.86
CA LEU A 92 -4.94 -6.24 1.78
C LEU A 92 -4.34 -7.65 1.96
N CYS A 93 -3.93 -8.30 0.86
CA CYS A 93 -3.31 -9.61 0.91
C CYS A 93 -1.99 -9.61 1.70
N ILE A 94 -1.16 -8.56 1.59
CA ILE A 94 0.04 -8.39 2.42
C ILE A 94 -0.33 -8.44 3.90
N GLY A 95 -1.43 -7.80 4.29
CA GLY A 95 -1.93 -7.84 5.66
C GLY A 95 -2.32 -9.24 6.16
N LEU A 96 -2.52 -10.21 5.28
CA LEU A 96 -2.88 -11.60 5.59
C LEU A 96 -1.68 -12.57 5.51
N ALA A 97 -0.47 -12.07 5.25
CA ALA A 97 0.72 -12.91 5.14
C ALA A 97 1.12 -13.47 6.52
N HIS A 98 1.27 -14.79 6.61
CA HIS A 98 1.72 -15.48 7.84
C HIS A 98 3.10 -16.13 7.66
N GLU A 99 3.61 -16.17 6.44
CA GLU A 99 4.90 -16.75 6.11
C GLU A 99 5.76 -15.76 5.34
N VAL A 100 7.06 -15.81 5.55
CA VAL A 100 8.03 -14.89 4.93
C VAL A 100 8.08 -15.00 3.41
N TYR A 101 7.95 -16.22 2.88
CA TYR A 101 7.93 -16.44 1.43
C TYR A 101 6.67 -15.90 0.79
N LEU A 102 5.52 -16.09 1.45
CA LEU A 102 4.25 -15.52 1.02
C LEU A 102 4.32 -14.00 1.04
N LEU A 103 4.89 -13.41 2.09
CA LEU A 103 5.11 -11.96 2.17
C LEU A 103 5.94 -11.46 0.98
N GLY A 104 7.07 -12.12 0.67
CA GLY A 104 7.92 -11.76 -0.46
C GLY A 104 7.18 -11.81 -1.79
N PHE A 105 6.39 -12.85 -2.03
CA PHE A 105 5.57 -12.97 -3.23
C PHE A 105 4.49 -11.87 -3.32
N LEU A 106 3.83 -11.57 -2.22
CA LEU A 106 2.81 -10.52 -2.18
C LEU A 106 3.42 -9.12 -2.38
N LEU A 107 4.64 -8.88 -1.87
CA LEU A 107 5.38 -7.65 -2.14
C LEU A 107 5.80 -7.52 -3.60
N PHE A 108 6.16 -8.62 -4.24
CA PHE A 108 6.39 -8.65 -5.70
C PHE A 108 5.11 -8.26 -6.46
N CYS A 109 3.98 -8.88 -6.15
CA CYS A 109 2.67 -8.54 -6.75
C CYS A 109 2.29 -7.08 -6.51
N PHE A 110 2.52 -6.57 -5.30
CA PHE A 110 2.31 -5.17 -4.94
C PHE A 110 3.17 -4.25 -5.80
N GLY A 111 4.45 -4.59 -6.02
CA GLY A 111 5.35 -3.86 -6.91
C GLY A 111 4.86 -3.84 -8.36
N VAL A 112 4.37 -4.98 -8.87
CA VAL A 112 3.76 -5.08 -10.21
C VAL A 112 2.57 -4.13 -10.33
N CYS A 113 1.61 -4.23 -9.43
CA CYS A 113 0.41 -3.40 -9.45
C CYS A 113 0.74 -1.91 -9.27
N TRP A 114 1.71 -1.59 -8.43
CA TRP A 114 2.19 -0.21 -8.25
C TRP A 114 2.69 0.38 -9.57
N ASN A 115 3.56 -0.33 -10.30
CA ASN A 115 4.08 0.18 -11.57
C ASN A 115 3.00 0.29 -12.66
N LEU A 116 2.03 -0.65 -12.68
CA LEU A 116 0.87 -0.54 -13.55
C LEU A 116 0.05 0.75 -13.26
N CYS A 117 -0.13 1.11 -11.98
CA CYS A 117 -0.72 2.38 -11.57
C CYS A 117 0.11 3.56 -12.07
N ASP A 118 1.42 3.56 -11.80
CA ASP A 118 2.33 4.66 -12.18
C ASP A 118 2.23 4.96 -13.68
N ILE A 119 2.34 3.94 -14.53
CA ILE A 119 2.31 4.13 -15.99
C ILE A 119 0.91 4.58 -16.46
N SER A 120 -0.14 3.95 -15.95
CA SER A 120 -1.52 4.28 -16.37
C SER A 120 -1.93 5.67 -15.92
N PHE A 121 -1.61 6.08 -14.71
CA PHE A 121 -1.97 7.39 -14.14
C PHE A 121 -1.17 8.51 -14.82
N ASN A 122 0.14 8.30 -15.05
CA ASN A 122 0.95 9.26 -15.77
C ASN A 122 0.49 9.42 -17.22
N THR A 123 0.11 8.34 -17.90
CA THR A 123 -0.46 8.40 -19.26
C THR A 123 -1.74 9.23 -19.28
N GLN A 124 -2.66 9.00 -18.34
CA GLN A 124 -3.88 9.81 -18.21
C GLN A 124 -3.59 11.25 -17.81
N GLY A 125 -2.60 11.48 -16.94
CA GLY A 125 -2.14 12.81 -16.55
C GLY A 125 -1.67 13.63 -17.75
N ILE A 126 -0.86 13.05 -18.65
CA ILE A 126 -0.40 13.67 -19.90
C ILE A 126 -1.58 14.02 -20.80
N GLU A 127 -2.56 13.13 -20.93
CA GLU A 127 -3.77 13.44 -21.72
C GLU A 127 -4.56 14.62 -21.15
N VAL A 128 -4.64 14.75 -19.84
CA VAL A 128 -5.26 15.90 -19.18
C VAL A 128 -4.46 17.18 -19.43
N GLU A 129 -3.13 17.12 -19.40
CA GLU A 129 -2.28 18.26 -19.74
C GLU A 129 -2.53 18.76 -21.17
N ARG A 130 -2.68 17.84 -22.12
CA ARG A 130 -3.01 18.18 -23.52
C ARG A 130 -4.37 18.91 -23.61
N ILE A 131 -5.39 18.45 -22.86
CA ILE A 131 -6.71 19.09 -22.82
C ILE A 131 -6.65 20.50 -22.20
N TYR A 132 -5.75 20.69 -21.20
CA TYR A 132 -5.60 21.99 -20.51
C TYR A 132 -4.67 22.96 -21.26
N GLY A 133 -3.82 22.46 -22.15
CA GLY A 133 -2.80 23.26 -22.86
C GLY A 133 -1.70 23.82 -21.95
N LYS A 134 -1.51 23.23 -20.75
CA LYS A 134 -0.47 23.63 -19.80
C LYS A 134 -0.06 22.45 -18.91
N THR A 135 1.16 22.50 -18.39
CA THR A 135 1.72 21.52 -17.48
C THR A 135 1.03 21.57 -16.10
N ILE A 136 0.39 20.48 -15.70
CA ILE A 136 -0.29 20.32 -14.41
C ILE A 136 0.09 19.04 -13.69
N MET A 137 1.04 18.25 -14.22
CA MET A 137 1.48 16.97 -13.65
C MET A 137 1.96 17.12 -12.21
N ALA A 138 2.64 18.23 -11.89
CA ALA A 138 3.07 18.54 -10.52
C ALA A 138 1.90 18.57 -9.53
N THR A 139 0.70 18.97 -9.96
CA THR A 139 -0.51 18.95 -9.11
C THR A 139 -0.93 17.51 -8.79
N PHE A 140 -0.80 16.59 -9.74
CA PHE A 140 -1.14 15.18 -9.52
C PHE A 140 -0.16 14.52 -8.55
N HIS A 141 1.13 14.75 -8.71
CA HIS A 141 2.15 14.30 -7.75
C HIS A 141 2.00 14.95 -6.37
N GLY A 142 1.57 16.22 -6.32
CA GLY A 142 1.16 16.87 -5.07
C GLY A 142 0.01 16.14 -4.37
N GLY A 143 -1.00 15.68 -5.14
CA GLY A 143 -2.09 14.84 -4.63
C GLY A 143 -1.58 13.51 -4.06
N TRP A 144 -0.64 12.85 -4.73
CA TRP A 144 0.02 11.65 -4.23
C TRP A 144 0.73 11.89 -2.90
N SER A 145 1.50 12.97 -2.80
CA SER A 145 2.21 13.36 -1.57
C SER A 145 1.24 13.67 -0.43
N LEU A 146 0.12 14.35 -0.71
CA LEU A 146 -0.93 14.61 0.28
C LEU A 146 -1.57 13.31 0.79
N GLY A 147 -1.84 12.35 -0.08
CA GLY A 147 -2.34 11.03 0.31
C GLY A 147 -1.37 10.33 1.28
N GLY A 148 -0.09 10.34 0.96
CA GLY A 148 0.97 9.80 1.81
C GLY A 148 1.03 10.48 3.18
N MET A 149 0.98 11.82 3.19
CA MET A 149 1.01 12.61 4.42
C MET A 149 -0.22 12.36 5.30
N CYS A 150 -1.42 12.33 4.74
CA CYS A 150 -2.65 12.05 5.47
C CYS A 150 -2.58 10.69 6.18
N ARG A 151 -2.09 9.66 5.49
CA ARG A 151 -1.95 8.31 6.07
C ARG A 151 -0.91 8.27 7.19
N SER A 152 0.24 8.90 6.98
CA SER A 152 1.32 8.94 7.97
C SER A 152 0.89 9.69 9.24
N THR A 153 0.21 10.83 9.08
CA THR A 153 -0.32 11.62 10.20
C THR A 153 -1.38 10.85 10.99
N TYR A 154 -2.27 10.12 10.28
CA TYR A 154 -3.27 9.28 10.91
C TYR A 154 -2.63 8.19 11.79
N ARG A 155 -1.56 7.54 11.31
CA ARG A 155 -0.83 6.56 12.10
C ARG A 155 -0.17 7.19 13.33
N LEU A 156 0.58 8.28 13.16
CA LEU A 156 1.24 8.98 14.27
C LEU A 156 0.24 9.35 15.36
N ARG A 157 -0.94 9.87 14.98
CA ARG A 157 -1.99 10.21 15.95
C ARG A 157 -2.49 8.99 16.73
N ASN A 158 -2.65 7.85 16.05
CA ASN A 158 -3.10 6.62 16.71
C ASN A 158 -2.02 6.01 17.59
N ASP A 159 -0.76 6.07 17.19
CA ASP A 159 0.36 5.57 18.01
C ASP A 159 0.57 6.48 19.24
N PHE A 160 0.39 7.79 19.11
CA PHE A 160 0.36 8.72 20.26
C PHE A 160 -0.85 8.49 21.16
N GLY A 161 -2.02 8.13 20.60
CA GLY A 161 -3.23 7.80 21.38
C GLY A 161 -3.10 6.51 22.17
N ARG A 162 -2.21 5.59 21.79
CA ARG A 162 -1.89 4.36 22.55
C ARG A 162 -1.18 4.62 23.88
N SER A 163 -0.58 5.79 24.07
CA SER A 163 -0.04 6.20 25.37
C SER A 163 -1.14 6.52 26.42
N LEU A 164 -2.42 6.55 26.02
CA LEU A 164 -3.56 6.71 26.91
C LEU A 164 -4.25 5.34 27.10
N PRO A 165 -4.30 4.75 28.33
CA PRO A 165 -4.69 3.36 28.57
C PRO A 165 -6.12 2.99 28.14
N HIS A 166 -7.01 3.96 27.98
CA HIS A 166 -8.43 3.71 27.63
C HIS A 166 -8.72 3.77 26.12
N LEU A 167 -7.77 4.26 25.28
CA LEU A 167 -7.88 4.21 23.82
C LEU A 167 -7.19 2.97 23.21
N ALA A 168 -6.32 2.31 23.96
CA ALA A 168 -5.60 1.11 23.54
C ALA A 168 -6.55 -0.06 23.24
N LEU A 169 -7.63 -0.19 24.01
CA LEU A 169 -8.58 -1.31 23.88
C LEU A 169 -9.36 -1.30 22.56
N TYR A 170 -9.62 -0.12 22.00
CA TYR A 170 -10.41 0.01 20.75
C TYR A 170 -9.57 -0.20 19.48
N THR A 171 -8.27 0.10 19.55
CA THR A 171 -7.35 -0.08 18.42
C THR A 171 -6.80 -1.50 18.34
N ASP A 172 -6.73 -2.24 19.44
CA ASP A 172 -6.24 -3.62 19.46
C ASP A 172 -7.21 -4.60 18.76
N ILE A 173 -8.52 -4.35 18.81
CA ILE A 173 -9.52 -5.20 18.15
C ILE A 173 -9.45 -5.08 16.62
N TYR A 174 -9.07 -3.92 16.08
CA TYR A 174 -8.98 -3.68 14.63
C TYR A 174 -7.56 -3.77 14.05
N HIS A 175 -6.52 -3.77 14.88
CA HIS A 175 -5.13 -3.74 14.43
C HIS A 175 -4.32 -5.02 14.66
N HIS A 176 -4.86 -6.03 15.37
CA HIS A 176 -4.10 -7.24 15.70
C HIS A 176 -4.85 -8.56 15.49
N PRO A 177 -5.18 -8.97 14.25
CA PRO A 177 -5.49 -10.38 14.00
C PRO A 177 -4.26 -11.28 14.22
N TYR A 178 -3.02 -10.72 14.11
CA TYR A 178 -1.79 -11.51 14.18
C TYR A 178 -1.19 -11.69 15.57
N ASN A 179 -1.50 -10.82 16.54
CA ASN A 179 -0.88 -10.91 17.87
C ASN A 179 -1.57 -11.92 18.81
N CYS A 180 -2.85 -12.22 18.60
CA CYS A 180 -3.56 -13.17 19.47
C CYS A 180 -3.20 -14.63 19.21
N THR A 181 -3.02 -15.03 17.95
CA THR A 181 -2.67 -16.43 17.61
C THR A 181 -1.19 -16.72 17.83
N PHE A 182 -0.31 -15.81 17.46
CA PHE A 182 1.14 -16.00 17.61
C PHE A 182 1.60 -15.96 19.07
N ARG A 183 1.00 -15.12 19.91
CA ARG A 183 1.29 -15.12 21.34
C ARG A 183 0.77 -16.35 22.06
N ALA A 184 -0.35 -16.93 21.62
CA ALA A 184 -0.89 -18.17 22.17
C ALA A 184 0.03 -19.37 21.89
N GLU A 185 0.65 -19.44 20.71
CA GLU A 185 1.58 -20.53 20.35
C GLU A 185 2.93 -20.41 21.06
N ILE A 186 3.48 -19.19 21.26
CA ILE A 186 4.71 -18.99 22.03
C ILE A 186 4.50 -19.36 23.51
N PHE A 187 3.36 -18.96 24.11
CA PHE A 187 3.04 -19.35 25.50
C PHE A 187 2.69 -20.83 25.66
N ALA A 188 2.21 -21.49 24.62
CA ALA A 188 2.02 -22.94 24.61
C ALA A 188 3.37 -23.69 24.50
N GLY A 189 4.30 -23.19 23.69
CA GLY A 189 5.64 -23.74 23.54
C GLY A 189 6.49 -23.64 24.82
N GLU A 190 6.43 -22.52 25.53
CA GLU A 190 7.15 -22.34 26.79
C GLU A 190 6.60 -23.22 27.94
N ARG A 191 5.30 -23.53 27.95
CA ARG A 191 4.73 -24.47 28.94
C ARG A 191 5.17 -25.92 28.73
N ILE A 192 5.50 -26.30 27.49
CA ILE A 192 5.98 -27.66 27.18
C ILE A 192 7.48 -27.79 27.51
N ALA A 193 8.26 -26.72 27.36
CA ALA A 193 9.69 -26.70 27.67
C ALA A 193 9.99 -26.58 29.18
N GLY A 194 9.07 -26.04 29.97
CA GLY A 194 9.26 -25.83 31.42
C GLY A 194 8.92 -27.04 32.33
N ASN A 195 8.35 -28.14 31.78
CA ASN A 195 7.96 -29.31 32.55
C ASN A 195 8.86 -30.54 32.37
N GLY A 196 10.05 -30.37 31.86
CA GLY A 196 11.05 -31.42 31.62
C GLY A 196 12.33 -31.24 32.41
N SER A 197 12.25 -31.09 33.76
CA SER A 197 13.41 -31.21 34.64
C SER A 197 13.05 -32.03 35.88
N PHE A 198 13.28 -33.31 35.77
CA PHE A 198 13.71 -34.18 36.89
C PHE A 198 14.98 -34.94 36.46
#